data_68e4f3059d24ee8086a5ae63a2840ac5
#
_entry.id   68e4f3059d24ee8086a5ae63a2840ac5
#
_cell.length_a   1.000
_cell.length_b   1.000
_cell.length_c   1.000
_cell.angle_alpha   90.00
_cell.angle_beta   90.00
_cell.angle_gamma   90.00
#
_symmetry.space_group_name_H-M   'P 1'
#
loop_
_entity.id
_entity.type
_entity.pdbx_description
1 polymer ?
#
loop_
_entity_poly.entity_id
_entity_poly.type
_entity_poly.pdbx_seq_one_letter_code
_entity_poly.pdbx_strand_id
1 'polypeptide(L)'
;GEVYIKEAPVGTESKKVISYLPDHTYLGGGMRVNEIIDFFKDFYEDFEPERAYDMLEKLQIDPKQKLKTMSKGTKEKVQLILVMSRRADLYILDEPIAGVDPAARDYILNTIITNYDEHASILISTHLIADIENILDQVIFIKNGQIVKDASVESIREEEGMSIDALFREVFRCWE
;
A
#
# COMPACT_ATOMS: atom_id res chain seq x y z
N GLY A 1 -24.44 -0.57 -4.00
CA GLY A 1 -23.85 -1.59 -3.13
C GLY A 1 -23.58 -1.04 -1.74
N GLU A 2 -23.33 -1.91 -0.81
CA GLU A 2 -22.97 -1.57 0.57
C GLU A 2 -21.58 -2.11 0.87
N VAL A 3 -20.81 -1.42 1.69
CA VAL A 3 -19.49 -1.83 2.11
C VAL A 3 -19.44 -1.94 3.63
N TYR A 4 -18.96 -3.06 4.11
CA TYR A 4 -18.77 -3.35 5.53
C TYR A 4 -17.31 -3.70 5.80
N ILE A 5 -16.80 -3.24 6.93
CA ILE A 5 -15.47 -3.56 7.43
C ILE A 5 -15.61 -4.03 8.87
N LYS A 6 -15.20 -5.27 9.17
CA LYS A 6 -15.47 -5.92 10.46
C LYS A 6 -16.97 -5.84 10.85
N GLU A 7 -17.84 -6.17 9.91
CA GLU A 7 -19.31 -6.15 10.07
C GLU A 7 -19.92 -4.76 10.33
N ALA A 8 -19.09 -3.71 10.40
CA ALA A 8 -19.55 -2.33 10.55
C ALA A 8 -19.64 -1.62 9.19
N PRO A 9 -20.66 -0.79 8.95
CA PRO A 9 -20.73 0.04 7.76
C PRO A 9 -19.58 1.06 7.73
N VAL A 10 -19.22 1.53 6.55
CA VAL A 10 -18.17 2.55 6.40
C VAL A 10 -18.55 3.81 7.17
N GLY A 11 -17.68 4.22 8.09
CA GLY A 11 -17.90 5.37 8.97
C GLY A 11 -16.69 5.64 9.86
N THR A 12 -16.91 6.34 10.96
CA THR A 12 -15.84 6.71 11.90
C THR A 12 -15.16 5.48 12.48
N GLU A 13 -15.92 4.46 12.88
CA GLU A 13 -15.37 3.24 13.50
C GLU A 13 -14.55 2.42 12.51
N SER A 14 -15.01 2.24 11.26
CA SER A 14 -14.23 1.53 10.25
C SER A 14 -12.93 2.26 9.90
N LYS A 15 -12.90 3.59 9.92
CA LYS A 15 -11.68 4.38 9.66
C LYS A 15 -10.61 4.23 10.74
N LYS A 16 -10.98 3.87 11.97
CA LYS A 16 -10.00 3.62 13.04
C LYS A 16 -9.13 2.39 12.75
N VAL A 17 -9.71 1.39 12.09
CA VAL A 17 -9.05 0.10 11.82
C VAL A 17 -8.46 0.00 10.41
N ILE A 18 -8.57 1.06 9.61
CA ILE A 18 -8.03 1.13 8.25
C ILE A 18 -6.83 2.04 8.20
N SER A 19 -5.77 1.60 7.54
CA SER A 19 -4.67 2.46 7.11
C SER A 19 -4.67 2.57 5.59
N TYR A 20 -4.78 3.81 5.07
CA TYR A 20 -4.98 4.05 3.65
C TYR A 20 -3.84 4.86 3.03
N LEU A 21 -3.26 4.34 1.96
CA LEU A 21 -2.31 5.01 1.10
C LEU A 21 -2.99 5.35 -0.24
N PRO A 22 -3.30 6.61 -0.54
CA PRO A 22 -3.80 7.00 -1.87
C PRO A 22 -2.65 7.10 -2.89
N ASP A 23 -3.00 7.06 -4.18
CA ASP A 23 -2.07 7.18 -5.32
C ASP A 23 -1.37 8.55 -5.41
N HIS A 24 -1.87 9.54 -4.71
CA HIS A 24 -1.32 10.89 -4.69
C HIS A 24 -1.08 11.41 -3.27
N THR A 25 -0.08 12.29 -3.14
CA THR A 25 0.29 12.86 -1.85
C THR A 25 -0.79 13.82 -1.36
N TYR A 26 -1.33 13.55 -0.17
CA TYR A 26 -2.28 14.43 0.56
C TYR A 26 -1.61 15.27 1.66
N LEU A 27 -0.33 15.02 1.94
CA LEU A 27 0.38 15.69 3.02
C LEU A 27 0.73 17.14 2.67
N GLY A 28 0.47 18.06 3.60
CA GLY A 28 0.78 19.47 3.46
C GLY A 28 2.31 19.72 3.38
N GLY A 29 2.77 20.40 2.32
CA GLY A 29 4.21 20.62 2.06
C GLY A 29 4.94 21.47 3.10
N GLY A 30 4.23 22.17 3.97
CA GLY A 30 4.81 23.11 4.96
C GLY A 30 5.46 22.43 6.16
N MET A 31 5.01 21.26 6.52
CA MET A 31 5.47 20.51 7.70
C MET A 31 6.79 19.78 7.44
N ARG A 32 7.53 19.56 8.52
CA ARG A 32 8.67 18.63 8.57
C ARG A 32 8.15 17.22 8.80
N VAL A 33 8.95 16.19 8.45
CA VAL A 33 8.54 14.79 8.64
C VAL A 33 8.26 14.47 10.10
N ASN A 34 9.12 14.90 11.02
CA ASN A 34 8.89 14.70 12.46
C ASN A 34 7.60 15.36 12.96
N GLU A 35 7.27 16.57 12.47
CA GLU A 35 6.01 17.24 12.83
C GLU A 35 4.78 16.45 12.34
N ILE A 36 4.90 15.76 11.20
CA ILE A 36 3.84 14.90 10.68
C ILE A 36 3.73 13.62 11.50
N ILE A 37 4.86 13.04 11.91
CA ILE A 37 4.88 11.87 12.81
C ILE A 37 4.19 12.21 14.14
N ASP A 38 4.51 13.35 14.73
CA ASP A 38 3.87 13.82 15.97
C ASP A 38 2.35 14.00 15.75
N PHE A 39 1.95 14.59 14.62
CA PHE A 39 0.53 14.73 14.27
C PHE A 39 -0.17 13.37 14.12
N PHE A 40 0.45 12.38 13.47
CA PHE A 40 -0.12 11.04 13.34
C PHE A 40 -0.24 10.33 14.68
N LYS A 41 0.77 10.47 15.55
CA LYS A 41 0.75 9.95 16.91
C LYS A 41 -0.40 10.52 17.75
N ASP A 42 -0.67 11.82 17.61
CA ASP A 42 -1.76 12.48 18.33
C ASP A 42 -3.15 12.11 17.79
N PHE A 43 -3.21 11.76 16.48
CA PHE A 43 -4.48 11.49 15.80
C PHE A 43 -4.88 10.02 15.81
N TYR A 44 -3.91 9.11 15.71
CA TYR A 44 -4.14 7.65 15.65
C TYR A 44 -3.56 6.95 16.88
N GLU A 45 -4.40 6.33 17.67
CA GLU A 45 -4.01 5.59 18.88
C GLU A 45 -3.10 4.38 18.57
N ASP A 46 -3.24 3.82 17.37
CA ASP A 46 -2.51 2.66 16.86
C ASP A 46 -1.23 3.02 16.08
N PHE A 47 -0.83 4.30 16.08
CA PHE A 47 0.37 4.74 15.38
C PHE A 47 1.63 4.50 16.23
N GLU A 48 2.65 3.91 15.63
CA GLU A 48 3.94 3.60 16.24
C GLU A 48 5.06 4.54 15.74
N PRO A 49 5.37 5.63 16.45
CA PRO A 49 6.39 6.59 16.01
C PRO A 49 7.79 5.96 15.85
N GLU A 50 8.17 5.05 16.75
CA GLU A 50 9.48 4.39 16.71
C GLU A 50 9.66 3.62 15.40
N ARG A 51 8.63 2.92 14.97
CA ARG A 51 8.60 2.21 13.68
C ARG A 51 8.74 3.17 12.49
N ALA A 52 8.11 4.34 12.55
CA ALA A 52 8.26 5.35 11.52
C ALA A 52 9.71 5.86 11.45
N TYR A 53 10.34 6.13 12.59
CA TYR A 53 11.74 6.57 12.64
C TYR A 53 12.72 5.49 12.16
N ASP A 54 12.52 4.23 12.50
CA ASP A 54 13.33 3.11 12.01
C ASP A 54 13.29 3.00 10.48
N MET A 55 12.10 3.16 9.88
CA MET A 55 11.95 3.13 8.42
C MET A 55 12.58 4.37 7.76
N LEU A 56 12.46 5.55 8.37
CA LEU A 56 13.14 6.76 7.88
C LEU A 56 14.66 6.59 7.87
N GLU A 57 15.24 6.03 8.94
CA GLU A 57 16.67 5.77 9.04
C GLU A 57 17.14 4.83 7.94
N LYS A 58 16.47 3.70 7.75
CA LYS A 58 16.78 2.72 6.70
C LYS A 58 16.71 3.32 5.29
N LEU A 59 15.78 4.24 5.05
CA LEU A 59 15.66 4.96 3.78
C LEU A 59 16.52 6.22 3.69
N GLN A 60 17.31 6.53 4.72
CA GLN A 60 18.16 7.73 4.79
C GLN A 60 17.38 9.04 4.58
N ILE A 61 16.18 9.11 5.16
CA ILE A 61 15.32 10.30 5.10
C ILE A 61 15.48 11.10 6.39
N ASP A 62 15.92 12.36 6.29
CA ASP A 62 16.07 13.24 7.45
C ASP A 62 14.69 13.66 8.00
N PRO A 63 14.35 13.30 9.26
CA PRO A 63 13.08 13.69 9.88
C PRO A 63 12.86 15.21 9.99
N LYS A 64 13.93 16.00 9.96
CA LYS A 64 13.87 17.46 10.03
C LYS A 64 13.61 18.13 8.68
N GLN A 65 13.67 17.38 7.59
CA GLN A 65 13.43 17.92 6.25
C GLN A 65 11.95 18.26 6.05
N LYS A 66 11.69 19.39 5.37
CA LYS A 66 10.32 19.80 5.00
C LYS A 66 9.86 19.05 3.76
N LEU A 67 8.62 18.57 3.75
CA LEU A 67 8.06 17.85 2.60
C LEU A 67 8.17 18.62 1.28
N LYS A 68 7.96 19.94 1.29
CA LYS A 68 8.04 20.77 0.07
C LYS A 68 9.40 20.73 -0.63
N THR A 69 10.48 20.39 0.11
CA THR A 69 11.85 20.32 -0.42
C THR A 69 12.23 18.93 -0.90
N MET A 70 11.37 17.94 -0.73
CA MET A 70 11.61 16.56 -1.13
C MET A 70 11.21 16.31 -2.58
N SER A 71 11.88 15.35 -3.21
CA SER A 71 11.43 14.79 -4.50
C SER A 71 10.06 14.14 -4.38
N LYS A 72 9.37 13.93 -5.49
CA LYS A 72 8.09 13.21 -5.51
C LYS A 72 8.24 11.83 -4.88
N GLY A 73 9.21 11.01 -5.32
CA GLY A 73 9.43 9.67 -4.79
C GLY A 73 9.79 9.64 -3.29
N THR A 74 10.52 10.65 -2.78
CA THR A 74 10.79 10.73 -1.34
C THR A 74 9.52 11.03 -0.53
N LYS A 75 8.63 11.87 -1.05
CA LYS A 75 7.32 12.13 -0.41
C LYS A 75 6.44 10.88 -0.37
N GLU A 76 6.42 10.11 -1.45
CA GLU A 76 5.70 8.83 -1.53
C GLU A 76 6.23 7.82 -0.50
N LYS A 77 7.56 7.73 -0.35
CA LYS A 77 8.20 6.90 0.69
C LYS A 77 7.80 7.35 2.10
N VAL A 78 7.81 8.65 2.39
CA VAL A 78 7.36 9.18 3.70
C VAL A 78 5.89 8.84 3.95
N GLN A 79 5.04 8.99 2.96
CA GLN A 79 3.62 8.68 3.07
C GLN A 79 3.38 7.18 3.34
N LEU A 80 4.10 6.31 2.65
CA LEU A 80 4.05 4.87 2.91
C LEU A 80 4.52 4.54 4.34
N ILE A 81 5.63 5.14 4.80
CA ILE A 81 6.12 4.97 6.17
C ILE A 81 5.02 5.29 7.19
N LEU A 82 4.33 6.42 7.03
CA LEU A 82 3.25 6.81 7.94
C LEU A 82 2.11 5.80 7.95
N VAL A 83 1.71 5.31 6.78
CA VAL A 83 0.66 4.30 6.64
C VAL A 83 1.06 2.98 7.27
N MET A 84 2.28 2.49 7.01
CA MET A 84 2.79 1.22 7.55
C MET A 84 3.20 1.30 9.02
N SER A 85 3.28 2.49 9.61
CA SER A 85 3.54 2.69 11.04
C SER A 85 2.29 2.65 11.91
N ARG A 86 1.11 2.41 11.34
CA ARG A 86 -0.11 2.10 12.07
C ARG A 86 -0.23 0.59 12.28
N ARG A 87 -0.90 0.17 13.36
CA ARG A 87 -1.36 -1.21 13.57
C ARG A 87 -2.82 -1.35 13.15
N ALA A 88 -3.06 -1.27 11.85
CA ALA A 88 -4.39 -1.38 11.27
C ALA A 88 -4.79 -2.84 11.04
N ASP A 89 -6.09 -3.12 11.06
CA ASP A 89 -6.63 -4.43 10.65
C ASP A 89 -6.73 -4.59 9.13
N LEU A 90 -6.83 -3.46 8.41
CA LEU A 90 -6.88 -3.41 6.96
C LEU A 90 -5.99 -2.29 6.43
N TYR A 91 -5.02 -2.66 5.60
CA TYR A 91 -4.25 -1.72 4.81
C TYR A 91 -4.81 -1.67 3.39
N ILE A 92 -5.13 -0.47 2.91
CA ILE A 92 -5.54 -0.23 1.53
C ILE A 92 -4.45 0.61 0.87
N LEU A 93 -3.75 0.04 -0.09
CA LEU A 93 -2.59 0.65 -0.74
C LEU A 93 -2.89 0.85 -2.22
N ASP A 94 -3.06 2.10 -2.62
CA ASP A 94 -3.35 2.47 -4.00
C ASP A 94 -2.06 2.84 -4.73
N GLU A 95 -1.65 2.00 -5.68
CA GLU A 95 -0.42 2.12 -6.47
C GLU A 95 0.85 2.37 -5.61
N PRO A 96 1.13 1.55 -4.57
CA PRO A 96 2.16 1.85 -3.56
C PRO A 96 3.58 1.91 -4.10
N ILE A 97 3.84 1.34 -5.28
CA ILE A 97 5.16 1.29 -5.94
C ILE A 97 5.21 2.04 -7.27
N ALA A 98 4.09 2.68 -7.67
CA ALA A 98 4.07 3.50 -8.88
C ALA A 98 4.95 4.74 -8.69
N GLY A 99 5.78 5.04 -9.68
CA GLY A 99 6.69 6.20 -9.61
C GLY A 99 7.92 6.05 -8.70
N VAL A 100 8.08 4.89 -8.07
CA VAL A 100 9.27 4.55 -7.29
C VAL A 100 10.32 3.94 -8.19
N ASP A 101 11.59 4.30 -7.98
CA ASP A 101 12.71 3.69 -8.70
C ASP A 101 12.82 2.18 -8.40
N PRO A 102 13.23 1.35 -9.39
CA PRO A 102 13.26 -0.10 -9.22
C PRO A 102 14.07 -0.58 -8.01
N ALA A 103 15.16 0.10 -7.65
CA ALA A 103 16.01 -0.30 -6.53
C ALA A 103 15.32 -0.10 -5.18
N ALA A 104 14.39 0.87 -5.09
CA ALA A 104 13.62 1.12 -3.88
C ALA A 104 12.33 0.29 -3.80
N ARG A 105 11.87 -0.31 -4.90
CA ARG A 105 10.64 -1.14 -4.90
C ARG A 105 10.76 -2.35 -3.99
N ASP A 106 11.86 -3.09 -4.09
CA ASP A 106 12.12 -4.26 -3.25
C ASP A 106 12.08 -3.90 -1.76
N TYR A 107 12.65 -2.74 -1.40
CA TYR A 107 12.60 -2.27 -0.03
C TYR A 107 11.17 -1.94 0.41
N ILE A 108 10.39 -1.29 -0.44
CA ILE A 108 8.99 -0.95 -0.15
C ILE A 108 8.15 -2.21 0.02
N LEU A 109 8.28 -3.17 -0.89
CA LEU A 109 7.57 -4.45 -0.81
C LEU A 109 7.95 -5.22 0.45
N ASN A 110 9.24 -5.32 0.76
CA ASN A 110 9.70 -5.89 2.02
C ASN A 110 9.14 -5.14 3.24
N THR A 111 9.08 -3.81 3.18
CA THR A 111 8.48 -3.00 4.26
C THR A 111 7.01 -3.33 4.45
N ILE A 112 6.24 -3.47 3.37
CA ILE A 112 4.83 -3.85 3.42
C ILE A 112 4.70 -5.24 4.06
N ILE A 113 5.44 -6.25 3.57
CA ILE A 113 5.32 -7.65 4.02
C ILE A 113 5.77 -7.82 5.48
N THR A 114 6.87 -7.17 5.88
CA THR A 114 7.46 -7.38 7.21
C THR A 114 6.84 -6.52 8.31
N ASN A 115 6.03 -5.56 7.92
CA ASN A 115 5.49 -4.57 8.84
C ASN A 115 3.97 -4.60 8.99
N TYR A 116 3.24 -5.51 8.41
CA TYR A 116 1.83 -5.69 8.76
C TYR A 116 1.68 -6.76 9.86
N ASP A 117 0.60 -6.67 10.61
CA ASP A 117 0.23 -7.71 11.58
C ASP A 117 -0.28 -8.94 10.83
N GLU A 118 0.07 -10.16 11.27
CA GLU A 118 -0.39 -11.41 10.65
C GLU A 118 -1.92 -11.59 10.66
N HIS A 119 -2.63 -10.84 11.50
CA HIS A 119 -4.09 -10.81 11.56
C HIS A 119 -4.70 -9.71 10.69
N ALA A 120 -3.89 -8.85 10.09
CA ALA A 120 -4.33 -7.80 9.19
C ALA A 120 -4.50 -8.32 7.76
N SER A 121 -5.32 -7.61 6.99
CA SER A 121 -5.42 -7.81 5.53
C SER A 121 -4.77 -6.65 4.79
N ILE A 122 -4.17 -6.94 3.64
CA ILE A 122 -3.64 -5.91 2.75
C ILE A 122 -4.38 -6.00 1.41
N LEU A 123 -4.97 -4.89 0.99
CA LEU A 123 -5.56 -4.72 -0.34
C LEU A 123 -4.68 -3.77 -1.14
N ILE A 124 -4.10 -4.25 -2.23
CA ILE A 124 -3.23 -3.46 -3.11
C ILE A 124 -3.90 -3.30 -4.47
N SER A 125 -4.08 -2.07 -4.93
CA SER A 125 -4.38 -1.79 -6.33
C SER A 125 -3.07 -1.48 -7.07
N THR A 126 -2.82 -2.12 -8.21
CA THR A 126 -1.64 -1.85 -9.03
C THR A 126 -1.77 -2.43 -10.43
N HIS A 127 -1.02 -1.85 -11.35
CA HIS A 127 -0.76 -2.38 -12.69
C HIS A 127 0.64 -3.01 -12.84
N LEU A 128 1.47 -2.94 -11.79
CA LEU A 128 2.85 -3.48 -11.77
C LEU A 128 2.87 -4.91 -11.19
N ILE A 129 2.16 -5.82 -11.86
CA ILE A 129 1.88 -7.16 -11.34
C ILE A 129 3.15 -7.98 -11.18
N ALA A 130 4.06 -7.91 -12.15
CA ALA A 130 5.31 -8.67 -12.12
C ALA A 130 6.18 -8.37 -10.88
N ASP A 131 6.07 -7.17 -10.32
CA ASP A 131 6.83 -6.76 -9.15
C ASP A 131 6.26 -7.35 -7.84
N ILE A 132 4.95 -7.65 -7.80
CA ILE A 132 4.25 -8.04 -6.57
C ILE A 132 3.65 -9.45 -6.58
N GLU A 133 3.61 -10.15 -7.72
CA GLU A 133 2.89 -11.46 -7.83
C GLU A 133 3.39 -12.53 -6.84
N ASN A 134 4.62 -12.41 -6.35
CA ASN A 134 5.20 -13.37 -5.40
C ASN A 134 4.73 -13.19 -3.95
N ILE A 135 4.06 -12.08 -3.66
CA ILE A 135 3.58 -11.75 -2.31
C ILE A 135 2.06 -11.76 -2.21
N LEU A 136 1.36 -12.08 -3.30
CA LEU A 136 -0.10 -12.10 -3.35
C LEU A 136 -0.65 -13.48 -2.99
N ASP A 137 -1.70 -13.50 -2.17
CA ASP A 137 -2.50 -14.69 -1.91
C ASP A 137 -3.66 -14.80 -2.90
N GLN A 138 -4.29 -13.68 -3.23
CA GLN A 138 -5.48 -13.61 -4.08
C GLN A 138 -5.39 -12.41 -5.03
N VAL A 139 -6.01 -12.55 -6.20
CA VAL A 139 -6.09 -11.50 -7.21
C VAL A 139 -7.53 -11.29 -7.67
N ILE A 140 -7.86 -10.03 -7.92
CA ILE A 140 -9.13 -9.61 -8.50
C ILE A 140 -8.82 -8.77 -9.73
N PHE A 141 -9.21 -9.23 -10.91
CA PHE A 141 -9.08 -8.46 -12.15
C PHE A 141 -10.38 -7.69 -12.42
N ILE A 142 -10.24 -6.37 -12.61
CA ILE A 142 -11.37 -5.50 -12.88
C ILE A 142 -11.22 -4.92 -14.29
N LYS A 143 -12.24 -5.10 -15.13
CA LYS A 143 -12.29 -4.58 -16.50
C LYS A 143 -13.63 -3.90 -16.73
N ASN A 144 -13.61 -2.63 -17.14
CA ASN A 144 -14.82 -1.84 -17.38
C ASN A 144 -15.82 -1.82 -16.21
N GLY A 145 -15.30 -1.76 -14.96
CA GLY A 145 -16.13 -1.74 -13.75
C GLY A 145 -16.73 -3.09 -13.35
N GLN A 146 -16.30 -4.18 -13.99
CA GLN A 146 -16.75 -5.54 -13.67
C GLN A 146 -15.57 -6.42 -13.25
N ILE A 147 -15.80 -7.30 -12.28
CA ILE A 147 -14.83 -8.35 -11.92
C ILE A 147 -14.85 -9.40 -13.02
N VAL A 148 -13.70 -9.58 -13.66
CA VAL A 148 -13.53 -10.58 -14.73
C VAL A 148 -12.75 -11.81 -14.28
N LYS A 149 -12.02 -11.71 -13.17
CA LYS A 149 -11.35 -12.84 -12.48
C LYS A 149 -11.30 -12.54 -10.99
N ASP A 150 -11.57 -13.53 -10.18
CA ASP A 150 -11.38 -13.55 -8.73
C ASP A 150 -10.90 -14.94 -8.35
N ALA A 151 -9.62 -15.07 -7.97
CA ALA A 151 -9.01 -16.38 -7.72
C ALA A 151 -7.76 -16.24 -6.83
N SER A 152 -7.41 -17.34 -6.14
CA SER A 152 -6.11 -17.42 -5.46
C SER A 152 -4.98 -17.54 -6.47
N VAL A 153 -3.81 -17.04 -6.10
CA VAL A 153 -2.59 -17.14 -6.92
C VAL A 153 -2.22 -18.60 -7.15
N GLU A 154 -2.40 -19.46 -6.14
CA GLU A 154 -2.15 -20.90 -6.23
C GLU A 154 -3.06 -21.56 -7.28
N SER A 155 -4.38 -21.31 -7.22
CA SER A 155 -5.34 -21.82 -8.20
C SER A 155 -4.98 -21.43 -9.64
N ILE A 156 -4.59 -20.18 -9.87
CA ILE A 156 -4.17 -19.71 -11.20
C ILE A 156 -2.94 -20.45 -11.69
N ARG A 157 -1.94 -20.65 -10.83
CA ARG A 157 -0.71 -21.38 -11.20
C ARG A 157 -0.96 -22.85 -11.50
N GLU A 158 -1.86 -23.51 -10.73
CA GLU A 158 -2.19 -24.92 -10.91
C GLU A 158 -3.11 -25.18 -12.11
N GLU A 159 -4.18 -24.39 -12.26
CA GLU A 159 -5.22 -24.62 -13.26
C GLU A 159 -4.82 -24.06 -14.64
N GLU A 160 -4.17 -22.89 -14.69
CA GLU A 160 -3.85 -22.20 -15.93
C GLU A 160 -2.38 -22.36 -16.34
N GLY A 161 -1.52 -22.82 -15.42
CA GLY A 161 -0.12 -23.10 -15.71
C GLY A 161 0.71 -21.87 -16.05
N MET A 162 0.26 -20.68 -15.62
CA MET A 162 0.91 -19.41 -15.96
C MET A 162 1.06 -18.49 -14.73
N SER A 163 1.90 -17.46 -14.87
CA SER A 163 2.05 -16.42 -13.85
C SER A 163 0.85 -15.45 -13.86
N ILE A 164 0.67 -14.72 -12.77
CA ILE A 164 -0.38 -13.70 -12.68
C ILE A 164 -0.16 -12.60 -13.71
N ASP A 165 1.09 -12.17 -13.94
CA ASP A 165 1.42 -11.18 -14.98
C ASP A 165 1.06 -11.69 -16.38
N ALA A 166 1.33 -12.97 -16.68
CA ALA A 166 0.98 -13.56 -17.97
C ALA A 166 -0.54 -13.61 -18.18
N LEU A 167 -1.29 -14.06 -17.17
CA LEU A 167 -2.75 -14.09 -17.22
C LEU A 167 -3.34 -12.68 -17.36
N PHE A 168 -2.81 -11.71 -16.62
CA PHE A 168 -3.24 -10.32 -16.73
C PHE A 168 -3.06 -9.79 -18.15
N ARG A 169 -1.89 -10.01 -18.75
CA ARG A 169 -1.61 -9.62 -20.15
C ARG A 169 -2.57 -10.27 -21.14
N GLU A 170 -2.96 -11.51 -20.91
CA GLU A 170 -3.93 -12.21 -21.75
C GLU A 170 -5.33 -11.62 -21.63
N VAL A 171 -5.83 -11.44 -20.41
CA VAL A 171 -7.18 -10.90 -20.11
C VAL A 171 -7.33 -9.45 -20.62
N PHE A 172 -6.26 -8.66 -20.52
CA PHE A 172 -6.26 -7.23 -20.89
C PHE A 172 -5.63 -6.95 -22.26
N ARG A 173 -5.35 -7.99 -23.06
CA ARG A 173 -4.81 -7.81 -24.42
C ARG A 173 -5.71 -6.87 -25.22
N CYS A 174 -5.12 -5.82 -25.77
CA CYS A 174 -5.83 -4.79 -26.55
C CYS A 174 -5.81 -5.06 -28.06
N TRP A 175 -5.08 -6.10 -28.50
CA TRP A 175 -4.86 -6.42 -29.93
C TRP A 175 -5.24 -7.89 -30.18
N GLU A 176 -6.17 -8.10 -31.06
CA GLU A 176 -6.29 -9.34 -31.84
C GLU A 176 -5.55 -9.18 -33.17
#